data_79ef3cd28310b12af7649e8338971770
#
_entry.id   79ef3cd28310b12af7649e8338971770
#
_cell.length_a   1.000
_cell.length_b   1.000
_cell.length_c   1.000
_cell.angle_alpha   90.00
_cell.angle_beta   90.00
_cell.angle_gamma   90.00
#
_symmetry.space_group_name_H-M   'P 1'
#
loop_
_entity.id
_entity.type
_entity.pdbx_description
1 polymer ?
#
loop_
_entity_poly.entity_id
_entity_poly.type
_entity_poly.pdbx_seq_one_letter_code
_entity_poly.pdbx_strand_id
1 'polypeptide(L)'
;MNYKWGIVDSYECKAIALKLINLNLVDSDKVVIFGNSAGGLTALNCLLYGSIFTAAICKYPVIDLKDMHYNTHRFEKDYLNSLVGNYAKNHDEYINRSPINRINKIKKPILLFHGKKDTVISYKQTLKIQEILIKNNKYSEVIFFDNEGHGFRNTENKEVVMQKSQEFLKNALRI
;
A
#
# COMPACT_ATOMS: atom_id res chain seq x y z
N MET A 1 7.44 -15.13 -8.19
CA MET A 1 7.98 -13.83 -7.67
C MET A 1 9.37 -13.92 -7.04
N ASN A 2 10.15 -14.97 -7.31
CA ASN A 2 11.44 -15.19 -6.64
C ASN A 2 12.30 -13.92 -6.61
N TYR A 3 12.54 -13.40 -5.42
CA TYR A 3 13.36 -12.22 -5.12
C TYR A 3 12.93 -10.89 -5.77
N LYS A 4 11.68 -10.77 -6.26
CA LYS A 4 11.24 -9.59 -7.03
C LYS A 4 9.96 -8.93 -6.49
N TRP A 5 9.48 -9.32 -5.30
CA TRP A 5 8.33 -8.66 -4.68
C TRP A 5 8.61 -7.18 -4.42
N GLY A 6 7.62 -6.35 -4.67
CA GLY A 6 7.73 -4.89 -4.64
C GLY A 6 8.30 -4.28 -5.93
N ILE A 7 8.68 -5.10 -6.91
CA ILE A 7 9.18 -4.66 -8.22
C ILE A 7 8.28 -5.20 -9.33
N VAL A 8 8.30 -6.52 -9.55
CA VAL A 8 7.58 -7.14 -10.69
C VAL A 8 6.08 -6.94 -10.59
N ASP A 9 5.52 -7.15 -9.40
CA ASP A 9 4.11 -6.92 -9.10
C ASP A 9 3.67 -5.48 -9.42
N SER A 10 4.50 -4.49 -9.10
CA SER A 10 4.23 -3.08 -9.44
C SER A 10 4.31 -2.82 -10.94
N TYR A 11 5.27 -3.43 -11.64
CA TYR A 11 5.37 -3.32 -13.09
C TYR A 11 4.21 -3.99 -13.81
N GLU A 12 3.77 -5.17 -13.34
CA GLU A 12 2.63 -5.89 -13.89
C GLU A 12 1.32 -5.12 -13.72
N CYS A 13 1.06 -4.58 -12.53
CA CYS A 13 -0.11 -3.71 -12.31
C CYS A 13 -0.12 -2.51 -13.27
N LYS A 14 1.03 -1.86 -13.46
CA LYS A 14 1.18 -0.75 -14.41
C LYS A 14 0.95 -1.21 -15.85
N ALA A 15 1.53 -2.33 -16.26
CA ALA A 15 1.38 -2.86 -17.62
C ALA A 15 -0.09 -3.18 -17.96
N ILE A 16 -0.82 -3.79 -17.00
CA ILE A 16 -2.25 -4.08 -17.15
C ILE A 16 -3.04 -2.77 -17.31
N ALA A 17 -2.82 -1.80 -16.43
CA ALA A 17 -3.52 -0.53 -16.48
C ALA A 17 -3.24 0.22 -17.81
N LEU A 18 -1.99 0.27 -18.26
CA LEU A 18 -1.63 0.83 -19.56
C LEU A 18 -2.31 0.11 -20.72
N LYS A 19 -2.41 -1.21 -20.66
CA LYS A 19 -3.12 -1.98 -21.69
C LYS A 19 -4.60 -1.60 -21.77
N LEU A 20 -5.27 -1.45 -20.63
CA LEU A 20 -6.67 -1.03 -20.57
C LEU A 20 -6.88 0.39 -21.11
N ILE A 21 -5.98 1.32 -20.77
CA ILE A 21 -5.98 2.69 -21.29
C ILE A 21 -5.82 2.69 -22.83
N ASN A 22 -4.82 1.95 -23.33
CA ASN A 22 -4.53 1.88 -24.76
C ASN A 22 -5.66 1.24 -25.59
N LEU A 23 -6.47 0.38 -24.95
CA LEU A 23 -7.68 -0.20 -25.54
C LEU A 23 -8.90 0.72 -25.42
N ASN A 24 -8.76 1.91 -24.86
CA ASN A 24 -9.86 2.86 -24.57
C ASN A 24 -10.98 2.26 -23.70
N LEU A 25 -10.64 1.29 -22.82
CA LEU A 25 -11.60 0.66 -21.91
C LEU A 25 -11.76 1.43 -20.60
N VAL A 26 -10.81 2.29 -20.27
CA VAL A 26 -10.79 3.10 -19.05
C VAL A 26 -10.25 4.49 -19.33
N ASP A 27 -10.71 5.46 -18.53
CA ASP A 27 -10.23 6.84 -18.56
C ASP A 27 -8.83 6.90 -17.89
N SER A 28 -7.82 7.37 -18.62
CA SER A 28 -6.43 7.46 -18.15
C SER A 28 -6.27 8.29 -16.87
N ASP A 29 -7.15 9.28 -16.66
CA ASP A 29 -7.09 10.18 -15.52
C ASP A 29 -7.86 9.64 -14.30
N LYS A 30 -8.50 8.46 -14.42
CA LYS A 30 -9.38 7.88 -13.40
C LYS A 30 -8.99 6.45 -12.99
N VAL A 31 -7.74 6.08 -13.13
CA VAL A 31 -7.24 4.75 -12.72
C VAL A 31 -6.76 4.78 -11.27
N VAL A 32 -7.37 3.98 -10.41
CA VAL A 32 -7.02 3.87 -8.98
C VAL A 32 -6.53 2.47 -8.67
N ILE A 33 -5.54 2.36 -7.78
CA ILE A 33 -5.04 1.06 -7.33
C ILE A 33 -5.52 0.75 -5.92
N PHE A 34 -5.98 -0.49 -5.71
CA PHE A 34 -6.34 -1.02 -4.41
C PHE A 34 -5.35 -2.08 -3.96
N GLY A 35 -4.94 -2.04 -2.68
CA GLY A 35 -4.04 -3.04 -2.14
C GLY A 35 -4.27 -3.33 -0.66
N ASN A 36 -4.25 -4.61 -0.29
CA ASN A 36 -4.36 -5.05 1.10
C ASN A 36 -3.09 -5.79 1.49
N SER A 37 -2.59 -5.63 2.72
CA SER A 37 -1.43 -6.37 3.23
C SER A 37 -0.24 -6.29 2.24
N ALA A 38 0.23 -7.40 1.70
CA ALA A 38 1.25 -7.46 0.65
C ALA A 38 0.90 -6.63 -0.60
N GLY A 39 -0.37 -6.64 -1.02
CA GLY A 39 -0.86 -5.80 -2.12
C GLY A 39 -0.81 -4.30 -1.80
N GLY A 40 -0.79 -3.92 -0.54
CA GLY A 40 -0.57 -2.55 -0.10
C GLY A 40 0.85 -2.07 -0.41
N LEU A 41 1.86 -2.93 -0.24
CA LEU A 41 3.23 -2.65 -0.68
C LEU A 41 3.26 -2.39 -2.19
N THR A 42 2.65 -3.28 -2.97
CA THR A 42 2.52 -3.16 -4.42
C THR A 42 1.87 -1.84 -4.81
N ALA A 43 0.73 -1.50 -4.21
CA ALA A 43 -0.01 -0.28 -4.51
C ALA A 43 0.81 1.00 -4.22
N LEU A 44 1.48 1.05 -3.07
CA LEU A 44 2.34 2.18 -2.70
C LEU A 44 3.56 2.29 -3.63
N ASN A 45 4.18 1.17 -4.01
CA ASN A 45 5.29 1.15 -4.96
C ASN A 45 4.83 1.55 -6.36
N CYS A 46 3.62 1.21 -6.79
CA CYS A 46 3.04 1.71 -8.04
C CYS A 46 3.00 3.24 -8.08
N LEU A 47 2.70 3.91 -6.97
CA LEU A 47 2.70 5.37 -6.90
C LEU A 47 4.11 5.98 -6.87
N LEU A 48 5.12 5.22 -6.43
CA LEU A 48 6.52 5.66 -6.35
C LEU A 48 7.26 5.60 -7.70
N TYR A 49 6.95 4.60 -8.53
CA TYR A 49 7.68 4.32 -9.77
C TYR A 49 7.06 4.97 -11.02
N GLY A 50 6.60 6.20 -10.93
CA GLY A 50 6.06 6.93 -12.06
C GLY A 50 4.64 6.47 -12.41
N SER A 51 3.67 7.08 -11.79
CA SER A 51 2.33 6.53 -11.69
C SER A 51 1.39 6.99 -12.79
N ILE A 52 0.80 6.02 -13.47
CA ILE A 52 -0.43 6.20 -14.23
C ILE A 52 -1.67 6.16 -13.31
N PHE A 53 -1.47 5.73 -12.05
CA PHE A 53 -2.55 5.70 -11.06
C PHE A 53 -2.79 7.09 -10.48
N THR A 54 -4.05 7.50 -10.46
CA THR A 54 -4.49 8.80 -9.93
C THR A 54 -4.50 8.81 -8.41
N ALA A 55 -4.78 7.66 -7.78
CA ALA A 55 -4.86 7.51 -6.35
C ALA A 55 -4.60 6.06 -5.92
N ALA A 56 -4.41 5.83 -4.61
CA ALA A 56 -4.39 4.50 -4.02
C ALA A 56 -5.31 4.40 -2.81
N ILE A 57 -5.90 3.21 -2.61
CA ILE A 57 -6.58 2.84 -1.37
C ILE A 57 -5.92 1.58 -0.82
N CYS A 58 -5.43 1.62 0.42
CA CYS A 58 -4.74 0.49 1.03
C CYS A 58 -5.33 0.14 2.39
N LYS A 59 -5.42 -1.17 2.67
CA LYS A 59 -5.82 -1.67 3.98
C LYS A 59 -4.67 -2.44 4.60
N TYR A 60 -4.32 -2.11 5.84
CA TYR A 60 -3.24 -2.74 6.62
C TYR A 60 -2.00 -3.07 5.76
N PRO A 61 -1.46 -2.06 5.03
CA PRO A 61 -0.41 -2.29 4.05
C PRO A 61 0.93 -2.66 4.70
N VAL A 62 1.72 -3.48 4.03
CA VAL A 62 3.16 -3.57 4.30
C VAL A 62 3.82 -2.29 3.79
N ILE A 63 4.54 -1.59 4.66
CA ILE A 63 5.18 -0.30 4.36
C ILE A 63 6.68 -0.36 4.61
N ASP A 64 7.10 -1.19 5.57
CA ASP A 64 8.48 -1.35 6.00
C ASP A 64 8.86 -2.85 6.02
N LEU A 65 9.61 -3.28 5.02
CA LEU A 65 10.07 -4.66 4.89
C LEU A 65 11.13 -5.01 5.94
N LYS A 66 11.91 -4.02 6.40
CA LYS A 66 12.87 -4.22 7.49
C LYS A 66 12.14 -4.50 8.80
N ASP A 67 11.13 -3.70 9.13
CA ASP A 67 10.29 -3.92 10.31
C ASP A 67 9.59 -5.30 10.23
N MET A 68 9.07 -5.65 9.05
CA MET A 68 8.48 -6.96 8.80
C MET A 68 9.49 -8.09 9.05
N HIS A 69 10.73 -7.96 8.58
CA HIS A 69 11.78 -8.98 8.80
C HIS A 69 12.06 -9.23 10.28
N TYR A 70 12.11 -8.19 11.10
CA TYR A 70 12.42 -8.33 12.52
C TYR A 70 11.22 -8.76 13.38
N ASN A 71 10.02 -8.32 13.04
CA ASN A 71 8.83 -8.43 13.87
C ASN A 71 7.83 -9.50 13.41
N THR A 72 8.09 -10.19 12.29
CA THR A 72 7.21 -11.26 11.81
C THR A 72 7.50 -12.60 12.51
N HIS A 73 6.52 -13.49 12.49
CA HIS A 73 6.68 -14.85 13.00
C HIS A 73 7.78 -15.62 12.26
N ARG A 74 8.43 -16.57 12.97
CA ARG A 74 9.57 -17.33 12.44
C ARG A 74 9.29 -17.98 11.08
N PHE A 75 8.08 -18.51 10.87
CA PHE A 75 7.67 -19.13 9.60
C PHE A 75 7.60 -18.13 8.42
N GLU A 76 7.28 -16.86 8.69
CA GLU A 76 7.20 -15.85 7.65
C GLU A 76 8.56 -15.26 7.27
N LYS A 77 9.59 -15.41 8.11
CA LYS A 77 10.95 -14.95 7.77
C LYS A 77 11.52 -15.69 6.56
N ASP A 78 11.34 -17.00 6.49
CA ASP A 78 11.80 -17.80 5.35
C ASP A 78 10.99 -17.48 4.09
N TYR A 79 9.69 -17.21 4.25
CA TYR A 79 8.85 -16.73 3.15
C TYR A 79 9.31 -15.36 2.63
N LEU A 80 9.61 -14.42 3.52
CA LEU A 80 10.12 -13.10 3.13
C LEU A 80 11.48 -13.20 2.42
N ASN A 81 12.36 -14.12 2.84
CA ASN A 81 13.61 -14.41 2.16
C ASN A 81 13.38 -14.90 0.71
N SER A 82 12.31 -15.66 0.44
CA SER A 82 11.96 -16.10 -0.92
C SER A 82 11.41 -14.97 -1.79
N LEU A 83 10.84 -13.93 -1.20
CA LEU A 83 10.21 -12.81 -1.89
C LEU A 83 11.19 -11.67 -2.19
N VAL A 84 12.12 -11.38 -1.26
CA VAL A 84 13.04 -10.22 -1.34
C VAL A 84 14.49 -10.66 -1.40
N GLY A 85 14.80 -11.83 -0.84
CA GLY A 85 16.15 -12.34 -0.67
C GLY A 85 16.58 -12.36 0.79
N ASN A 86 17.67 -13.07 1.09
CA ASN A 86 18.22 -13.12 2.44
C ASN A 86 18.61 -11.72 2.91
N TYR A 87 18.09 -11.29 4.07
CA TYR A 87 18.24 -9.94 4.58
C TYR A 87 19.71 -9.48 4.71
N ALA A 88 20.59 -10.35 5.21
CA ALA A 88 22.01 -10.00 5.40
C ALA A 88 22.74 -9.74 4.08
N LYS A 89 22.31 -10.39 2.98
CA LYS A 89 22.92 -10.23 1.65
C LYS A 89 22.20 -9.21 0.78
N ASN A 90 20.95 -8.89 1.08
CA ASN A 90 20.07 -8.05 0.25
C ASN A 90 19.48 -6.89 1.05
N HIS A 91 20.19 -6.39 2.07
CA HIS A 91 19.72 -5.32 2.96
C HIS A 91 19.19 -4.10 2.17
N ASP A 92 19.89 -3.70 1.12
CA ASP A 92 19.52 -2.55 0.30
C ASP A 92 18.20 -2.77 -0.44
N GLU A 93 17.87 -4.00 -0.82
CA GLU A 93 16.59 -4.33 -1.45
C GLU A 93 15.42 -4.13 -0.46
N TYR A 94 15.61 -4.51 0.80
CA TYR A 94 14.61 -4.24 1.85
C TYR A 94 14.38 -2.75 2.05
N ILE A 95 15.44 -1.94 2.03
CA ILE A 95 15.35 -0.48 2.15
C ILE A 95 14.69 0.13 0.90
N ASN A 96 15.19 -0.25 -0.30
CA ASN A 96 14.75 0.33 -1.56
C ASN A 96 13.31 -0.02 -1.95
N ARG A 97 12.81 -1.19 -1.54
CA ARG A 97 11.45 -1.63 -1.82
C ARG A 97 10.44 -1.23 -0.73
N SER A 98 10.91 -0.72 0.41
CA SER A 98 10.04 -0.24 1.49
C SER A 98 9.49 1.15 1.19
N PRO A 99 8.17 1.32 1.03
CA PRO A 99 7.57 2.63 0.79
C PRO A 99 7.91 3.68 1.84
N ILE A 100 8.07 3.28 3.11
CA ILE A 100 8.39 4.19 4.22
C ILE A 100 9.60 5.09 3.93
N ASN A 101 10.62 4.58 3.24
CA ASN A 101 11.85 5.31 2.95
C ASN A 101 11.70 6.34 1.83
N ARG A 102 10.59 6.31 1.10
CA ARG A 102 10.34 7.17 -0.06
C ARG A 102 8.94 7.77 -0.09
N ILE A 103 8.18 7.62 0.99
CA ILE A 103 6.79 8.08 1.07
C ILE A 103 6.64 9.58 0.79
N ASN A 104 7.64 10.38 1.11
CA ASN A 104 7.70 11.81 0.83
C ASN A 104 7.67 12.15 -0.67
N LYS A 105 8.00 11.19 -1.55
CA LYS A 105 7.97 11.35 -3.01
C LYS A 105 6.57 11.13 -3.58
N ILE A 106 5.67 10.49 -2.86
CA ILE A 106 4.30 10.27 -3.32
C ILE A 106 3.50 11.57 -3.17
N LYS A 107 3.03 12.11 -4.29
CA LYS A 107 2.19 13.31 -4.35
C LYS A 107 0.74 13.02 -4.72
N LYS A 108 0.42 11.79 -5.07
CA LYS A 108 -0.93 11.33 -5.36
C LYS A 108 -1.71 11.08 -4.05
N PRO A 109 -3.03 11.29 -4.03
CA PRO A 109 -3.83 11.03 -2.85
C PRO A 109 -3.84 9.55 -2.48
N ILE A 110 -3.79 9.28 -1.18
CA ILE A 110 -3.80 7.92 -0.62
C ILE A 110 -4.79 7.87 0.54
N LEU A 111 -5.66 6.86 0.53
CA LEU A 111 -6.50 6.49 1.65
C LEU A 111 -5.96 5.21 2.29
N LEU A 112 -5.63 5.27 3.58
CA LEU A 112 -5.15 4.13 4.35
C LEU A 112 -6.12 3.76 5.47
N PHE A 113 -6.33 2.45 5.64
CA PHE A 113 -7.03 1.89 6.78
C PHE A 113 -6.13 0.91 7.52
N HIS A 114 -6.10 0.97 8.86
CA HIS A 114 -5.32 0.02 9.65
C HIS A 114 -6.00 -0.29 10.97
N GLY A 115 -5.99 -1.56 11.37
CA GLY A 115 -6.49 -2.01 12.67
C GLY A 115 -5.39 -1.90 13.73
N LYS A 116 -5.68 -1.30 14.90
CA LYS A 116 -4.68 -1.17 15.97
C LYS A 116 -4.33 -2.48 16.67
N LYS A 117 -5.17 -3.51 16.52
CA LYS A 117 -4.91 -4.88 16.99
C LYS A 117 -4.27 -5.79 15.96
N ASP A 118 -3.73 -5.22 14.86
CA ASP A 118 -3.05 -5.99 13.83
C ASP A 118 -1.73 -6.56 14.37
N THR A 119 -1.67 -7.89 14.47
CA THR A 119 -0.51 -8.65 14.95
C THR A 119 0.38 -9.16 13.82
N VAL A 120 -0.04 -9.01 12.56
CA VAL A 120 0.71 -9.42 11.37
C VAL A 120 1.54 -8.25 10.86
N ILE A 121 0.89 -7.11 10.62
CA ILE A 121 1.55 -5.87 10.20
C ILE A 121 1.25 -4.79 11.25
N SER A 122 2.27 -4.34 11.95
CA SER A 122 2.09 -3.32 12.98
C SER A 122 1.54 -2.01 12.41
N TYR A 123 0.40 -1.54 12.95
CA TYR A 123 -0.19 -0.24 12.58
C TYR A 123 0.79 0.94 12.78
N LYS A 124 1.81 0.74 13.62
CA LYS A 124 2.87 1.74 13.83
C LYS A 124 3.63 2.08 12.56
N GLN A 125 3.68 1.17 11.58
CA GLN A 125 4.24 1.48 10.26
C GLN A 125 3.42 2.57 9.57
N THR A 126 2.09 2.44 9.58
CA THR A 126 1.17 3.43 9.00
C THR A 126 1.20 4.74 9.78
N LEU A 127 1.28 4.68 11.11
CA LEU A 127 1.36 5.87 11.97
C LEU A 127 2.59 6.74 11.63
N LYS A 128 3.75 6.11 11.37
CA LYS A 128 5.00 6.81 11.01
C LYS A 128 4.89 7.64 9.73
N ILE A 129 4.02 7.25 8.81
CA ILE A 129 3.89 7.93 7.51
C ILE A 129 2.67 8.85 7.40
N GLN A 130 1.77 8.80 8.38
CA GLN A 130 0.49 9.53 8.36
C GLN A 130 0.67 11.03 8.11
N GLU A 131 1.51 11.69 8.88
CA GLU A 131 1.74 13.14 8.76
C GLU A 131 2.32 13.52 7.39
N ILE A 132 3.24 12.69 6.88
CA ILE A 132 3.89 12.91 5.58
C ILE A 132 2.86 12.79 4.47
N LEU A 133 1.97 11.79 4.52
CA LEU A 133 0.93 11.60 3.52
C LEU A 133 -0.05 12.76 3.48
N ILE A 134 -0.56 13.18 4.64
CA ILE A 134 -1.50 14.29 4.75
C ILE A 134 -0.87 15.60 4.28
N LYS A 135 0.39 15.85 4.65
CA LYS A 135 1.15 17.03 4.20
C LYS A 135 1.40 17.02 2.68
N ASN A 136 1.65 15.84 2.09
CA ASN A 136 1.94 15.73 0.67
C ASN A 136 0.73 15.95 -0.23
N ASN A 137 -0.45 15.56 0.25
CA ASN A 137 -1.70 15.73 -0.51
C ASN A 137 -2.89 15.88 0.45
N LYS A 138 -3.62 16.99 0.30
CA LYS A 138 -4.78 17.33 1.14
C LYS A 138 -5.94 16.32 1.09
N TYR A 139 -5.99 15.48 0.08
CA TYR A 139 -6.98 14.41 -0.05
C TYR A 139 -6.50 13.08 0.53
N SER A 140 -5.27 13.00 1.03
CA SER A 140 -4.81 11.81 1.73
C SER A 140 -5.42 11.74 3.12
N GLU A 141 -5.89 10.54 3.49
CA GLU A 141 -6.52 10.26 4.79
C GLU A 141 -5.99 8.93 5.34
N VAL A 142 -5.86 8.86 6.65
CA VAL A 142 -5.47 7.64 7.37
C VAL A 142 -6.47 7.38 8.48
N ILE A 143 -7.11 6.22 8.46
CA ILE A 143 -8.15 5.81 9.40
C ILE A 143 -7.68 4.58 10.17
N PHE A 144 -7.70 4.68 11.50
CA PHE A 144 -7.39 3.58 12.39
C PHE A 144 -8.66 3.04 13.04
N PHE A 145 -8.74 1.71 13.18
CA PHE A 145 -9.78 1.02 13.91
C PHE A 145 -9.22 0.37 15.18
N ASP A 146 -9.70 0.79 16.34
CA ASP A 146 -9.18 0.36 17.63
C ASP A 146 -9.35 -1.15 17.88
N ASN A 147 -10.41 -1.75 17.34
CA ASN A 147 -10.79 -3.12 17.58
C ASN A 147 -10.55 -4.09 16.43
N GLU A 148 -9.90 -3.65 15.35
CA GLU A 148 -9.59 -4.50 14.20
C GLU A 148 -8.16 -5.01 14.21
N GLY A 149 -8.00 -6.24 13.69
CA GLY A 149 -6.71 -6.87 13.44
C GLY A 149 -6.32 -6.84 11.96
N HIS A 150 -5.57 -7.88 11.53
CA HIS A 150 -5.22 -8.08 10.12
C HIS A 150 -6.42 -8.63 9.35
N GLY A 151 -7.14 -7.75 8.68
CA GLY A 151 -8.47 -8.03 8.08
C GLY A 151 -9.60 -7.53 8.97
N PHE A 152 -10.47 -6.71 8.39
CA PHE A 152 -11.58 -6.12 9.13
C PHE A 152 -12.76 -7.08 9.20
N ARG A 153 -13.25 -7.33 10.42
CA ARG A 153 -14.32 -8.29 10.68
C ARG A 153 -15.61 -7.62 11.13
N ASN A 154 -15.52 -6.52 11.86
CA ASN A 154 -16.68 -5.76 12.32
C ASN A 154 -17.43 -5.15 11.13
N THR A 155 -18.76 -5.33 11.09
CA THR A 155 -19.62 -4.87 10.00
C THR A 155 -19.63 -3.35 9.91
N GLU A 156 -19.72 -2.65 11.04
CA GLU A 156 -19.71 -1.18 11.08
C GLU A 156 -18.41 -0.61 10.50
N ASN A 157 -17.25 -1.22 10.83
CA ASN A 157 -15.98 -0.79 10.29
C ASN A 157 -15.88 -1.06 8.77
N LYS A 158 -16.48 -2.14 8.27
CA LYS A 158 -16.55 -2.41 6.83
C LYS A 158 -17.42 -1.37 6.11
N GLU A 159 -18.51 -0.94 6.73
CA GLU A 159 -19.35 0.15 6.21
C GLU A 159 -18.58 1.46 6.16
N VAL A 160 -17.85 1.80 7.23
CA VAL A 160 -16.95 2.97 7.24
C VAL A 160 -15.92 2.90 6.13
N VAL A 161 -15.26 1.74 5.94
CA VAL A 161 -14.30 1.54 4.83
C VAL A 161 -14.96 1.82 3.49
N MET A 162 -16.16 1.31 3.25
CA MET A 162 -16.87 1.51 1.99
C MET A 162 -17.25 2.98 1.77
N GLN A 163 -17.87 3.61 2.77
CA GLN A 163 -18.28 5.03 2.71
C GLN A 163 -17.07 5.95 2.48
N LYS A 164 -16.02 5.79 3.27
CA LYS A 164 -14.78 6.57 3.14
C LYS A 164 -14.08 6.34 1.81
N SER A 165 -14.10 5.12 1.29
CA SER A 165 -13.57 4.84 -0.04
C SER A 165 -14.35 5.57 -1.13
N GLN A 166 -15.68 5.60 -1.04
CA GLN A 166 -16.52 6.35 -2.00
C GLN A 166 -16.25 7.86 -1.94
N GLU A 167 -16.22 8.44 -0.74
CA GLU A 167 -15.90 9.87 -0.55
C GLU A 167 -14.53 10.22 -1.12
N PHE A 168 -13.54 9.39 -0.80
CA PHE A 168 -12.18 9.55 -1.29
C PHE A 168 -12.09 9.49 -2.82
N LEU A 169 -12.76 8.52 -3.44
CA LEU A 169 -12.78 8.37 -4.89
C LEU A 169 -13.42 9.57 -5.57
N LYS A 170 -14.55 10.09 -5.06
CA LYS A 170 -15.18 11.30 -5.59
C LYS A 170 -14.21 12.48 -5.57
N ASN A 171 -13.51 12.69 -4.47
CA ASN A 171 -12.55 13.79 -4.33
C ASN A 171 -11.30 13.60 -5.20
N ALA A 172 -10.73 12.39 -5.21
CA ALA A 172 -9.49 12.09 -5.92
C ALA A 172 -9.68 12.09 -7.45
N LEU A 173 -10.85 11.65 -7.93
CA LEU A 173 -11.18 11.55 -9.36
C LEU A 173 -12.01 12.74 -9.87
N ARG A 174 -12.41 13.66 -9.00
CA ARG A 174 -13.23 14.83 -9.32
C ARG A 174 -14.55 14.49 -10.03
N ILE A 175 -15.28 13.51 -9.48
CA ILE A 175 -16.56 13.00 -9.99
C ILE A 175 -17.68 13.20 -8.98
#